data_400f4a8cda4a0cf9bedd8e8b3b607e1a
#
_entry.id   400f4a8cda4a0cf9bedd8e8b3b607e1a
#
_cell.length_a   1.000
_cell.length_b   1.000
_cell.length_c   1.000
_cell.angle_alpha   90.00
_cell.angle_beta   90.00
_cell.angle_gamma   90.00
#
_symmetry.space_group_name_H-M   'P 1'
#
loop_
_entity.id
_entity.type
_entity.pdbx_description
1 polymer ?
#
loop_
_entity_poly.entity_id
_entity_poly.type
_entity_poly.pdbx_seq_one_letter_code
_entity_poly.pdbx_strand_id
1 'polypeptide(L)'
;MKTSDFYYDLPEELIAQEPLKKRDESRLMVLDKTNGEIKHKHFYDIVDMIKPGDALILNDTRVLPARLYGVKEGTGGAIEFLLLNKHSLDTWEVILKPGRRAKPGARFVFGEGKLKAEILDVINDGNRLVKFEYDGVFENILDELGEMPLPPYITKKLEDKDRYQTVFAKHNGSAAAPTAGLHFTPELLDAVKAKGVNIGYVTLHVGLGTFRPVKADEIADHKMHSEFYVLPEETAQLINETKARGGRIISVGTTATRTLETAGLGGMPLKASSGWTDIFIYPGKKINVIDALITNFHLPESTLIMLVSALAGKENVLNAYNEAVREKYRFFSFGDAMFIE
;
A
#
# COMPACT_ATOMS: atom_id res chain seq x y z
N MET A 1 -22.70 0.19 -11.89
CA MET A 1 -22.41 0.01 -10.44
C MET A 1 -21.83 1.32 -9.95
N LYS A 2 -22.43 1.90 -8.93
CA LYS A 2 -22.05 3.20 -8.41
C LYS A 2 -21.01 3.10 -7.31
N THR A 3 -20.23 4.13 -7.13
CA THR A 3 -19.29 4.27 -6.02
C THR A 3 -20.02 4.18 -4.68
N SER A 4 -21.20 4.81 -4.56
CA SER A 4 -22.06 4.75 -3.38
C SER A 4 -22.59 3.35 -3.02
N ASP A 5 -22.54 2.38 -3.94
CA ASP A 5 -22.91 0.99 -3.64
C ASP A 5 -21.94 0.32 -2.65
N PHE A 6 -20.78 0.95 -2.38
CA PHE A 6 -19.73 0.50 -1.45
C PHE A 6 -19.67 1.34 -0.18
N TYR A 7 -20.74 2.09 0.09
CA TYR A 7 -20.86 2.87 1.31
C TYR A 7 -21.18 1.96 2.51
N TYR A 8 -20.57 2.25 3.65
CA TYR A 8 -20.93 1.78 4.97
C TYR A 8 -20.63 2.89 5.98
N ASP A 9 -21.33 2.92 7.09
CA ASP A 9 -21.11 3.93 8.12
C ASP A 9 -19.88 3.57 8.96
N LEU A 10 -18.85 4.42 8.91
CA LEU A 10 -17.60 4.24 9.65
C LEU A 10 -17.42 5.36 10.66
N PRO A 11 -17.58 5.08 11.97
CA PRO A 11 -17.25 6.04 13.01
C PRO A 11 -15.76 6.43 13.00
N GLU A 12 -15.48 7.72 13.08
CA GLU A 12 -14.11 8.25 12.96
C GLU A 12 -13.19 7.71 14.08
N GLU A 13 -13.73 7.45 15.26
CA GLU A 13 -12.99 6.88 16.41
C GLU A 13 -12.45 5.46 16.16
N LEU A 14 -12.96 4.74 15.17
CA LEU A 14 -12.45 3.42 14.78
C LEU A 14 -11.22 3.51 13.85
N ILE A 15 -10.90 4.68 13.33
CA ILE A 15 -9.71 4.90 12.51
C ILE A 15 -8.46 4.91 13.39
N ALA A 16 -7.63 3.88 13.27
CA ALA A 16 -6.43 3.72 14.09
C ALA A 16 -5.40 4.81 13.81
N GLN A 17 -5.02 5.55 14.85
CA GLN A 17 -4.04 6.63 14.76
C GLN A 17 -2.61 6.16 15.05
N GLU A 18 -2.45 5.00 15.66
CA GLU A 18 -1.15 4.43 16.06
C GLU A 18 -1.18 2.89 15.98
N PRO A 19 -0.02 2.26 15.70
CA PRO A 19 0.08 0.81 15.70
C PRO A 19 -0.01 0.24 17.12
N LEU A 20 -0.46 -1.01 17.23
CA LEU A 20 -0.35 -1.78 18.48
C LEU A 20 1.12 -1.99 18.85
N LYS A 21 1.43 -2.20 20.14
CA LYS A 21 2.81 -2.47 20.59
C LYS A 21 3.41 -3.68 19.87
N LYS A 22 2.67 -4.78 19.81
CA LYS A 22 3.04 -5.94 19.02
C LYS A 22 2.20 -6.01 17.75
N ARG A 23 2.85 -6.19 16.60
CA ARG A 23 2.22 -6.14 15.28
C ARG A 23 1.19 -7.25 15.07
N ASP A 24 1.49 -8.44 15.56
CA ASP A 24 0.72 -9.67 15.40
C ASP A 24 -0.41 -9.86 16.42
N GLU A 25 -0.53 -8.96 17.41
CA GLU A 25 -1.66 -8.94 18.35
C GLU A 25 -2.91 -8.22 17.83
N SER A 26 -2.89 -7.69 16.59
CA SER A 26 -4.09 -7.14 15.96
C SER A 26 -5.17 -8.21 15.82
N ARG A 27 -6.44 -7.77 15.83
CA ARG A 27 -7.55 -8.69 15.54
C ARG A 27 -7.51 -9.12 14.09
N LEU A 28 -8.01 -10.31 13.82
CA LEU A 28 -8.16 -10.86 12.48
C LEU A 28 -9.61 -11.31 12.29
N MET A 29 -10.29 -10.71 11.32
CA MET A 29 -11.58 -11.19 10.85
C MET A 29 -11.35 -12.18 9.71
N VAL A 30 -11.80 -13.42 9.86
CA VAL A 30 -11.77 -14.42 8.79
C VAL A 30 -13.13 -14.40 8.10
N LEU A 31 -13.12 -14.22 6.78
CA LEU A 31 -14.31 -14.22 5.93
C LEU A 31 -14.22 -15.35 4.92
N ASP A 32 -15.13 -16.31 5.00
CA ASP A 32 -15.34 -17.28 3.94
C ASP A 32 -16.04 -16.60 2.76
N LYS A 33 -15.31 -16.48 1.62
CA LYS A 33 -15.83 -15.80 0.43
C LYS A 33 -16.99 -16.51 -0.26
N THR A 34 -17.22 -17.79 0.06
CA THR A 34 -18.24 -18.60 -0.59
C THR A 34 -19.60 -18.50 0.06
N ASN A 35 -19.64 -18.42 1.39
CA ASN A 35 -20.87 -18.42 2.17
C ASN A 35 -21.05 -17.16 3.06
N GLY A 36 -20.01 -16.31 3.18
CA GLY A 36 -20.04 -15.11 4.00
C GLY A 36 -19.88 -15.36 5.51
N GLU A 37 -19.51 -16.59 5.94
CA GLU A 37 -19.25 -16.89 7.36
C GLU A 37 -18.10 -16.05 7.89
N ILE A 38 -18.28 -15.47 9.10
CA ILE A 38 -17.30 -14.63 9.77
C ILE A 38 -16.82 -15.33 11.04
N LYS A 39 -15.48 -15.30 11.25
CA LYS A 39 -14.84 -15.75 12.50
C LYS A 39 -13.91 -14.66 13.01
N HIS A 40 -13.85 -14.49 14.33
CA HIS A 40 -12.98 -13.50 14.98
C HIS A 40 -11.79 -14.22 15.61
N LYS A 41 -10.58 -13.73 15.26
CA LYS A 41 -9.29 -14.28 15.64
C LYS A 41 -8.31 -13.16 15.97
N HIS A 42 -7.06 -13.50 16.25
CA HIS A 42 -5.93 -12.58 16.26
C HIS A 42 -4.99 -12.87 15.09
N PHE A 43 -4.17 -11.93 14.73
CA PHE A 43 -3.34 -12.07 13.53
C PHE A 43 -2.31 -13.22 13.66
N TYR A 44 -1.78 -13.47 14.85
CA TYR A 44 -0.88 -14.59 15.10
C TYR A 44 -1.53 -15.97 14.82
N ASP A 45 -2.87 -16.07 14.87
CA ASP A 45 -3.60 -17.30 14.54
C ASP A 45 -3.55 -17.65 13.03
N ILE A 46 -3.05 -16.73 12.17
CA ILE A 46 -2.96 -16.97 10.71
C ILE A 46 -2.18 -18.25 10.39
N VAL A 47 -1.19 -18.58 11.21
CA VAL A 47 -0.39 -19.81 11.05
C VAL A 47 -1.28 -21.06 11.01
N ASP A 48 -2.36 -21.08 11.80
CA ASP A 48 -3.27 -22.24 11.85
C ASP A 48 -4.20 -22.33 10.64
N MET A 49 -4.42 -21.23 9.92
CA MET A 49 -5.36 -21.14 8.80
C MET A 49 -4.70 -21.36 7.43
N ILE A 50 -3.39 -21.13 7.33
CA ILE A 50 -2.61 -21.44 6.11
C ILE A 50 -2.15 -22.89 6.15
N LYS A 51 -1.97 -23.51 4.97
CA LYS A 51 -1.71 -24.94 4.84
C LYS A 51 -0.31 -25.20 4.25
N PRO A 52 0.35 -26.30 4.60
CA PRO A 52 1.55 -26.74 3.88
C PRO A 52 1.28 -26.77 2.37
N GLY A 53 2.22 -26.23 1.59
CA GLY A 53 2.10 -26.13 0.14
C GLY A 53 1.39 -24.86 -0.38
N ASP A 54 0.79 -24.04 0.49
CA ASP A 54 0.35 -22.69 0.11
C ASP A 54 1.56 -21.78 -0.17
N ALA A 55 1.34 -20.72 -0.95
CA ALA A 55 2.30 -19.64 -1.15
C ALA A 55 1.75 -18.32 -0.62
N LEU A 56 2.51 -17.66 0.26
CA LEU A 56 2.23 -16.34 0.81
C LEU A 56 3.04 -15.30 0.03
N ILE A 57 2.37 -14.38 -0.65
CA ILE A 57 3.02 -13.38 -1.50
C ILE A 57 2.92 -12.00 -0.86
N LEU A 58 4.09 -11.41 -0.59
CA LEU A 58 4.29 -10.16 0.13
C LEU A 58 4.83 -9.06 -0.80
N ASN A 59 4.48 -7.80 -0.53
CA ASN A 59 5.07 -6.66 -1.23
C ASN A 59 6.25 -6.12 -0.41
N ASP A 60 7.47 -6.23 -0.93
CA ASP A 60 8.73 -5.87 -0.26
C ASP A 60 9.18 -4.42 -0.52
N THR A 61 8.28 -3.58 -1.01
CA THR A 61 8.58 -2.16 -1.20
C THR A 61 8.93 -1.50 0.13
N ARG A 62 9.89 -0.55 0.07
CA ARG A 62 10.31 0.26 1.21
C ARG A 62 9.85 1.70 1.04
N VAL A 63 9.20 2.24 2.07
CA VAL A 63 8.78 3.64 2.09
C VAL A 63 9.98 4.53 2.28
N LEU A 64 10.08 5.57 1.44
CA LEU A 64 11.04 6.63 1.61
C LEU A 64 10.52 7.67 2.61
N PRO A 65 11.39 8.29 3.43
CA PRO A 65 11.02 9.46 4.23
C PRO A 65 10.87 10.67 3.30
N ALA A 66 9.83 10.62 2.48
CA ALA A 66 9.62 11.46 1.30
C ALA A 66 9.06 12.85 1.61
N ARG A 67 8.78 13.16 2.88
CA ARG A 67 8.26 14.46 3.31
C ARG A 67 9.39 15.32 3.84
N LEU A 68 9.66 16.43 3.16
CA LEU A 68 10.75 17.35 3.46
C LEU A 68 10.20 18.73 3.86
N TYR A 69 10.73 19.30 4.91
CA TYR A 69 10.44 20.67 5.35
C TYR A 69 11.63 21.57 5.10
N GLY A 70 11.41 22.65 4.40
CA GLY A 70 12.44 23.60 4.04
C GLY A 70 11.96 25.04 3.98
N VAL A 71 12.81 25.91 3.46
CA VAL A 71 12.50 27.32 3.32
C VAL A 71 12.84 27.80 1.91
N LYS A 72 12.10 28.79 1.42
CA LYS A 72 12.38 29.43 0.15
C LYS A 72 13.65 30.26 0.27
N GLU A 73 14.58 30.06 -0.64
CA GLU A 73 15.83 30.83 -0.72
C GLU A 73 15.54 32.33 -0.85
N GLY A 74 16.28 33.14 -0.12
CA GLY A 74 16.17 34.59 -0.12
C GLY A 74 15.01 35.18 0.70
N THR A 75 13.88 34.47 0.88
CA THR A 75 12.71 35.00 1.61
C THR A 75 12.40 34.27 2.93
N GLY A 76 12.99 33.10 3.15
CA GLY A 76 12.75 32.28 4.36
C GLY A 76 11.34 31.69 4.50
N GLY A 77 10.50 31.82 3.48
CA GLY A 77 9.12 31.31 3.53
C GLY A 77 9.11 29.78 3.63
N ALA A 78 8.44 29.24 4.67
CA ALA A 78 8.32 27.80 4.90
C ALA A 78 7.65 27.08 3.73
N ILE A 79 8.13 25.87 3.43
CA ILE A 79 7.61 24.99 2.39
C ILE A 79 7.68 23.53 2.85
N GLU A 80 6.68 22.76 2.46
CA GLU A 80 6.67 21.29 2.56
C GLU A 80 6.77 20.70 1.16
N PHE A 81 7.69 19.78 0.95
CA PHE A 81 7.80 18.96 -0.26
C PHE A 81 7.41 17.53 0.10
N LEU A 82 6.65 16.91 -0.79
CA LEU A 82 6.35 15.49 -0.73
C LEU A 82 6.76 14.85 -2.05
N LEU A 83 7.83 14.07 -1.99
CA LEU A 83 8.38 13.36 -3.15
C LEU A 83 7.40 12.29 -3.62
N LEU A 84 7.17 12.22 -4.94
CA LEU A 84 6.28 11.25 -5.57
C LEU A 84 7.05 10.25 -6.43
N ASN A 85 7.45 10.70 -7.61
CA ASN A 85 8.07 9.86 -8.63
C ASN A 85 9.46 10.37 -8.98
N LYS A 86 10.44 9.46 -9.02
CA LYS A 86 11.79 9.75 -9.48
C LYS A 86 11.82 9.72 -11.01
N HIS A 87 12.23 10.81 -11.64
CA HIS A 87 12.36 10.92 -13.09
C HIS A 87 13.79 10.68 -13.56
N SER A 88 14.79 11.16 -12.78
CA SER A 88 16.21 10.92 -13.01
C SER A 88 16.94 10.84 -11.67
N LEU A 89 18.29 10.82 -11.72
CA LEU A 89 19.11 10.72 -10.51
C LEU A 89 18.79 11.84 -9.50
N ASP A 90 18.57 13.04 -9.98
CA ASP A 90 18.40 14.27 -9.20
C ASP A 90 17.04 14.96 -9.44
N THR A 91 16.19 14.41 -10.28
CA THR A 91 14.92 15.06 -10.68
C THR A 91 13.73 14.23 -10.24
N TRP A 92 12.81 14.87 -9.52
CA TRP A 92 11.64 14.27 -8.93
C TRP A 92 10.37 15.05 -9.23
N GLU A 93 9.28 14.32 -9.36
CA GLU A 93 7.95 14.88 -9.22
C GLU A 93 7.62 15.05 -7.75
N VAL A 94 7.09 16.22 -7.36
CA VAL A 94 6.74 16.51 -5.97
C VAL A 94 5.41 17.24 -5.85
N ILE A 95 4.71 17.02 -4.74
CA ILE A 95 3.64 17.91 -4.26
C ILE A 95 4.27 18.92 -3.31
N LEU A 96 3.80 20.18 -3.35
CA LEU A 96 4.29 21.22 -2.46
C LEU A 96 3.16 21.88 -1.69
N LYS A 97 3.49 22.33 -0.51
CA LYS A 97 2.56 23.08 0.33
C LYS A 97 3.29 24.26 1.03
N PRO A 98 2.90 25.52 0.80
CA PRO A 98 1.88 26.04 -0.11
C PRO A 98 2.35 26.13 -1.57
N GLY A 99 1.60 25.55 -2.53
CA GLY A 99 1.99 25.46 -3.94
C GLY A 99 2.04 26.80 -4.69
N ARG A 100 1.30 27.84 -4.25
CA ARG A 100 1.22 29.15 -4.92
C ARG A 100 2.56 29.89 -5.01
N ARG A 101 3.54 29.56 -4.15
CA ARG A 101 4.85 30.24 -4.06
C ARG A 101 5.94 29.55 -4.86
N ALA A 102 5.66 28.37 -5.40
CA ALA A 102 6.62 27.51 -6.09
C ALA A 102 6.38 27.56 -7.60
N LYS A 103 6.85 28.63 -8.23
CA LYS A 103 6.87 28.81 -9.69
C LYS A 103 8.19 28.27 -10.25
N PRO A 104 8.26 27.92 -11.55
CA PRO A 104 9.53 27.57 -12.20
C PRO A 104 10.63 28.59 -11.91
N GLY A 105 11.87 28.12 -11.63
CA GLY A 105 13.00 28.91 -11.19
C GLY A 105 13.04 29.25 -9.69
N ALA A 106 11.99 28.93 -8.92
CA ALA A 106 12.04 29.12 -7.46
C ALA A 106 12.97 28.08 -6.81
N ARG A 107 13.81 28.56 -5.87
CA ARG A 107 14.78 27.73 -5.16
C ARG A 107 14.42 27.60 -3.69
N PHE A 108 14.73 26.44 -3.11
CA PHE A 108 14.44 26.07 -1.73
C PHE A 108 15.65 25.37 -1.10
N VAL A 109 15.73 25.47 0.24
CA VAL A 109 16.84 24.95 1.03
C VAL A 109 16.27 24.10 2.18
N PHE A 110 16.88 22.93 2.40
CA PHE A 110 16.53 21.98 3.44
C PHE A 110 17.78 21.64 4.26
N GLY A 111 17.59 21.37 5.56
CA GLY A 111 18.67 20.91 6.44
C GLY A 111 19.89 21.82 6.44
N GLU A 112 19.70 23.14 6.62
CA GLU A 112 20.79 24.13 6.68
C GLU A 112 21.68 24.13 5.43
N GLY A 113 21.13 23.72 4.27
CA GLY A 113 21.84 23.73 2.99
C GLY A 113 22.36 22.36 2.52
N LYS A 114 22.16 21.29 3.28
CA LYS A 114 22.53 19.92 2.88
C LYS A 114 21.79 19.46 1.62
N LEU A 115 20.57 19.96 1.41
CA LEU A 115 19.78 19.69 0.22
C LEU A 115 19.19 21.00 -0.29
N LYS A 116 19.35 21.24 -1.60
CA LYS A 116 18.72 22.36 -2.30
C LYS A 116 17.82 21.83 -3.39
N ALA A 117 16.80 22.61 -3.75
CA ALA A 117 15.87 22.24 -4.80
C ALA A 117 15.53 23.45 -5.67
N GLU A 118 15.39 23.20 -6.97
CA GLU A 118 14.92 24.16 -7.95
C GLU A 118 13.68 23.62 -8.66
N ILE A 119 12.62 24.43 -8.76
CA ILE A 119 11.43 24.09 -9.52
C ILE A 119 11.76 24.23 -11.00
N LEU A 120 11.67 23.12 -11.74
CA LEU A 120 11.89 23.13 -13.19
C LEU A 120 10.59 23.46 -13.92
N ASP A 121 9.47 22.84 -13.53
CA ASP A 121 8.19 23.00 -14.23
C ASP A 121 7.00 22.69 -13.31
N VAL A 122 5.81 23.07 -13.79
CA VAL A 122 4.50 22.70 -13.24
C VAL A 122 3.89 21.65 -14.15
N ILE A 123 3.72 20.46 -13.63
CA ILE A 123 3.21 19.32 -14.38
C ILE A 123 1.79 18.95 -13.94
N ASN A 124 1.29 17.80 -14.39
CA ASN A 124 -0.09 17.35 -14.18
C ASN A 124 -0.57 17.50 -12.72
N ASP A 125 -1.85 17.82 -12.55
CA ASP A 125 -2.51 17.99 -11.23
C ASP A 125 -1.89 19.09 -10.34
N GLY A 126 -1.07 19.96 -10.91
CA GLY A 126 -0.39 21.02 -10.16
C GLY A 126 0.85 20.55 -9.39
N ASN A 127 1.32 19.34 -9.63
CA ASN A 127 2.60 18.84 -9.14
C ASN A 127 3.77 19.64 -9.75
N ARG A 128 4.95 19.50 -9.19
CA ARG A 128 6.16 20.18 -9.67
C ARG A 128 7.19 19.16 -10.10
N LEU A 129 7.88 19.45 -11.20
CA LEU A 129 9.13 18.81 -11.53
C LEU A 129 10.25 19.58 -10.85
N VAL A 130 11.03 18.92 -10.03
CA VAL A 130 12.05 19.53 -9.15
C VAL A 130 13.38 18.88 -9.38
N LYS A 131 14.43 19.69 -9.54
CA LYS A 131 15.81 19.23 -9.52
C LYS A 131 16.39 19.47 -8.14
N PHE A 132 17.02 18.43 -7.57
CA PHE A 132 17.73 18.51 -6.31
C PHE A 132 19.24 18.66 -6.54
N GLU A 133 19.87 19.47 -5.70
CA GLU A 133 21.32 19.64 -5.62
C GLU A 133 21.78 19.20 -4.21
N TYR A 134 22.73 18.29 -4.16
CA TYR A 134 23.21 17.67 -2.92
C TYR A 134 24.59 17.04 -3.12
N ASP A 135 25.32 16.81 -2.03
CA ASP A 135 26.56 16.05 -2.01
C ASP A 135 26.33 14.68 -1.37
N GLY A 136 26.86 13.61 -1.99
CA GLY A 136 26.77 12.25 -1.48
C GLY A 136 25.58 11.43 -2.02
N VAL A 137 24.97 10.63 -1.15
CA VAL A 137 23.87 9.72 -1.50
C VAL A 137 22.54 10.34 -1.09
N PHE A 138 21.64 10.52 -2.04
CA PHE A 138 20.35 11.17 -1.83
C PHE A 138 19.49 10.49 -0.77
N GLU A 139 19.48 9.17 -0.76
CA GLU A 139 18.73 8.36 0.20
C GLU A 139 19.18 8.61 1.65
N ASN A 140 20.48 8.78 1.88
CA ASN A 140 21.02 9.10 3.22
C ASN A 140 20.56 10.50 3.70
N ILE A 141 20.47 11.45 2.77
CA ILE A 141 19.97 12.79 3.06
C ILE A 141 18.48 12.75 3.39
N LEU A 142 17.72 11.94 2.65
CA LEU A 142 16.29 11.71 2.96
C LEU A 142 16.10 11.07 4.33
N ASP A 143 16.94 10.09 4.70
CA ASP A 143 16.86 9.44 6.02
C ASP A 143 17.13 10.43 7.17
N GLU A 144 18.01 11.42 6.93
CA GLU A 144 18.33 12.47 7.91
C GLU A 144 17.26 13.56 7.99
N LEU A 145 16.83 14.10 6.85
CA LEU A 145 15.98 15.29 6.77
C LEU A 145 14.48 14.98 6.61
N GLY A 146 14.17 13.81 6.10
CA GLY A 146 12.82 13.44 5.73
C GLY A 146 11.98 12.86 6.87
N GLU A 147 10.67 13.07 6.76
CA GLU A 147 9.67 12.41 7.58
C GLU A 147 8.89 11.37 6.77
N MET A 148 8.41 10.33 7.46
CA MET A 148 7.57 9.30 6.82
C MET A 148 6.24 9.93 6.35
N PRO A 149 5.86 9.73 5.07
CA PRO A 149 4.65 10.30 4.51
C PRO A 149 3.42 9.51 4.95
N LEU A 150 2.99 9.71 6.20
CA LEU A 150 1.79 9.05 6.70
C LEU A 150 0.55 9.47 5.91
N PRO A 151 -0.42 8.57 5.76
CA PRO A 151 -1.72 8.90 5.16
C PRO A 151 -2.41 10.06 5.86
N PRO A 152 -3.23 10.86 5.15
CA PRO A 152 -3.83 12.08 5.72
C PRO A 152 -4.81 11.84 6.87
N TYR A 153 -5.35 10.65 7.02
CA TYR A 153 -6.22 10.27 8.14
C TYR A 153 -5.46 9.94 9.43
N ILE A 154 -4.12 9.78 9.36
CA ILE A 154 -3.27 9.66 10.54
C ILE A 154 -2.76 11.06 10.88
N THR A 155 -3.31 11.64 11.94
CA THR A 155 -2.97 12.98 12.41
C THR A 155 -1.95 12.95 13.54
N LYS A 156 -1.80 11.79 14.20
CA LYS A 156 -0.85 11.60 15.28
C LYS A 156 0.56 11.40 14.74
N LYS A 157 1.54 12.12 15.31
CA LYS A 157 2.94 11.95 14.92
C LYS A 157 3.44 10.57 15.34
N LEU A 158 4.09 9.87 14.43
CA LEU A 158 4.70 8.58 14.68
C LEU A 158 6.03 8.76 15.42
N GLU A 159 6.16 8.17 16.61
CA GLU A 159 7.39 8.26 17.42
C GLU A 159 8.52 7.43 16.81
N ASP A 160 8.19 6.26 16.29
CA ASP A 160 9.13 5.31 15.67
C ASP A 160 8.80 5.15 14.18
N LYS A 161 9.68 5.66 13.31
CA LYS A 161 9.55 5.61 11.85
C LYS A 161 9.40 4.17 11.33
N ASP A 162 10.08 3.19 11.96
CA ASP A 162 10.08 1.80 11.51
C ASP A 162 8.73 1.10 11.74
N ARG A 163 7.84 1.71 12.52
CA ARG A 163 6.48 1.19 12.69
C ARG A 163 5.62 1.34 11.41
N TYR A 164 6.01 2.23 10.49
CA TYR A 164 5.38 2.36 9.15
C TYR A 164 6.22 1.70 8.05
N GLN A 165 7.00 0.67 8.41
CA GLN A 165 7.72 -0.21 7.50
C GLN A 165 7.40 -1.68 7.80
N THR A 166 7.34 -2.51 6.76
CA THR A 166 7.29 -3.96 6.95
C THR A 166 8.65 -4.49 7.37
N VAL A 167 8.68 -5.60 8.12
CA VAL A 167 9.95 -6.24 8.55
C VAL A 167 10.75 -6.85 7.39
N PHE A 168 10.14 -6.93 6.22
CA PHE A 168 10.74 -7.44 4.98
C PHE A 168 10.92 -6.36 3.90
N ALA A 169 10.77 -5.08 4.24
CA ALA A 169 10.93 -3.97 3.30
C ALA A 169 12.37 -3.92 2.75
N LYS A 170 12.51 -3.95 1.41
CA LYS A 170 13.80 -4.07 0.72
C LYS A 170 14.02 -3.00 -0.34
N HIS A 171 13.08 -2.81 -1.25
CA HIS A 171 13.25 -1.96 -2.43
C HIS A 171 12.66 -0.57 -2.22
N ASN A 172 13.55 0.44 -2.14
CA ASN A 172 13.18 1.85 -1.98
C ASN A 172 12.36 2.36 -3.17
N GLY A 173 11.35 3.21 -2.90
CA GLY A 173 10.59 3.87 -3.98
C GLY A 173 9.13 4.15 -3.67
N SER A 174 8.62 3.70 -2.53
CA SER A 174 7.21 3.85 -2.17
C SER A 174 6.95 5.12 -1.36
N ALA A 175 5.83 5.77 -1.62
CA ALA A 175 5.30 6.86 -0.80
C ALA A 175 4.36 6.37 0.31
N ALA A 176 3.98 5.08 0.31
CA ALA A 176 3.15 4.48 1.36
C ALA A 176 3.54 3.02 1.61
N ALA A 177 3.36 2.56 2.85
CA ALA A 177 3.62 1.18 3.22
C ALA A 177 2.54 0.22 2.69
N PRO A 178 2.88 -1.02 2.34
CA PRO A 178 1.91 -2.09 2.12
C PRO A 178 1.38 -2.57 3.47
N THR A 179 0.36 -1.87 3.99
CA THR A 179 -0.01 -1.88 5.40
C THR A 179 -0.48 -3.23 5.94
N ALA A 180 -1.03 -4.11 5.11
CA ALA A 180 -1.34 -5.48 5.51
C ALA A 180 -0.08 -6.28 5.91
N GLY A 181 1.07 -5.94 5.35
CA GLY A 181 2.36 -6.53 5.72
C GLY A 181 2.88 -6.07 7.09
N LEU A 182 2.35 -4.97 7.65
CA LEU A 182 2.76 -4.45 8.94
C LEU A 182 2.40 -5.39 10.12
N HIS A 183 1.44 -6.28 9.93
CA HIS A 183 1.04 -7.25 10.94
C HIS A 183 2.05 -8.37 11.14
N PHE A 184 2.92 -8.63 10.16
CA PHE A 184 3.91 -9.68 10.26
C PHE A 184 5.11 -9.27 11.11
N THR A 185 5.55 -10.20 11.95
CA THR A 185 6.84 -10.16 12.66
C THR A 185 7.81 -11.17 12.01
N PRO A 186 9.12 -11.04 12.23
CA PRO A 186 10.07 -12.06 11.77
C PRO A 186 9.72 -13.47 12.29
N GLU A 187 9.34 -13.56 13.57
CA GLU A 187 8.98 -14.81 14.25
C GLU A 187 7.74 -15.46 13.60
N LEU A 188 6.73 -14.63 13.25
CA LEU A 188 5.52 -15.13 12.60
C LEU A 188 5.83 -15.64 11.18
N LEU A 189 6.68 -14.93 10.42
CA LEU A 189 7.13 -15.39 9.10
C LEU A 189 7.92 -16.68 9.19
N ASP A 190 8.76 -16.85 10.21
CA ASP A 190 9.50 -18.10 10.43
C ASP A 190 8.56 -19.25 10.82
N ALA A 191 7.53 -18.99 11.64
CA ALA A 191 6.49 -19.99 11.93
C ALA A 191 5.71 -20.42 10.68
N VAL A 192 5.39 -19.47 9.80
CA VAL A 192 4.75 -19.72 8.49
C VAL A 192 5.62 -20.64 7.63
N LYS A 193 6.92 -20.35 7.51
CA LYS A 193 7.87 -21.19 6.76
C LYS A 193 8.01 -22.57 7.37
N ALA A 194 8.13 -22.66 8.70
CA ALA A 194 8.24 -23.92 9.42
C ALA A 194 7.03 -24.85 9.21
N LYS A 195 5.85 -24.26 8.93
CA LYS A 195 4.65 -25.02 8.57
C LYS A 195 4.67 -25.58 7.15
N GLY A 196 5.67 -25.27 6.33
CA GLY A 196 5.78 -25.70 4.93
C GLY A 196 5.03 -24.79 3.94
N VAL A 197 4.78 -23.55 4.33
CA VAL A 197 4.25 -22.50 3.45
C VAL A 197 5.42 -21.77 2.80
N ASN A 198 5.35 -21.60 1.47
CA ASN A 198 6.38 -20.87 0.75
C ASN A 198 6.09 -19.37 0.78
N ILE A 199 7.15 -18.56 0.90
CA ILE A 199 7.03 -17.10 0.88
C ILE A 199 7.69 -16.57 -0.39
N GLY A 200 6.90 -15.80 -1.18
CA GLY A 200 7.38 -15.07 -2.35
C GLY A 200 7.22 -13.56 -2.15
N TYR A 201 8.01 -12.80 -2.89
CA TYR A 201 7.98 -11.34 -2.84
C TYR A 201 7.71 -10.75 -4.21
N VAL A 202 6.94 -9.68 -4.20
CA VAL A 202 6.74 -8.78 -5.34
C VAL A 202 7.06 -7.37 -4.88
N THR A 203 7.35 -6.47 -5.81
CA THR A 203 7.50 -5.05 -5.51
C THR A 203 6.41 -4.27 -6.22
N LEU A 204 5.68 -3.44 -5.51
CA LEU A 204 4.83 -2.39 -6.09
C LEU A 204 5.07 -1.13 -5.28
N HIS A 205 5.57 -0.09 -5.95
CA HIS A 205 5.78 1.21 -5.33
C HIS A 205 4.47 1.97 -5.28
N VAL A 206 3.93 2.08 -4.06
CA VAL A 206 2.64 2.74 -3.82
C VAL A 206 2.78 4.25 -3.95
N GLY A 207 2.01 4.85 -4.84
CA GLY A 207 1.89 6.29 -4.97
C GLY A 207 0.85 6.88 -4.00
N LEU A 208 0.92 8.19 -3.79
CA LEU A 208 -0.06 8.91 -2.93
C LEU A 208 -1.48 8.92 -3.52
N GLY A 209 -1.63 8.56 -4.77
CA GLY A 209 -2.93 8.41 -5.42
C GLY A 209 -3.87 7.46 -4.69
N THR A 210 -3.32 6.45 -4.01
CA THR A 210 -4.07 5.46 -3.22
C THR A 210 -4.91 6.10 -2.10
N PHE A 211 -4.53 7.29 -1.62
CA PHE A 211 -5.27 8.01 -0.58
C PHE A 211 -6.27 9.04 -1.12
N ARG A 212 -6.36 9.20 -2.44
CA ARG A 212 -7.34 10.10 -3.04
C ARG A 212 -8.71 9.44 -3.09
N PRO A 213 -9.79 10.13 -2.68
CA PRO A 213 -11.13 9.59 -2.81
C PRO A 213 -11.51 9.38 -4.28
N VAL A 214 -12.32 8.38 -4.55
CA VAL A 214 -12.94 8.19 -5.86
C VAL A 214 -13.90 9.35 -6.12
N LYS A 215 -13.75 10.00 -7.28
CA LYS A 215 -14.59 11.16 -7.66
C LYS A 215 -15.69 10.80 -8.66
N ALA A 216 -15.58 9.65 -9.29
CA ALA A 216 -16.54 9.17 -10.28
C ALA A 216 -17.78 8.59 -9.58
N ASP A 217 -18.96 8.94 -10.05
CA ASP A 217 -20.23 8.37 -9.57
C ASP A 217 -20.37 6.91 -10.01
N GLU A 218 -20.05 6.62 -11.28
CA GLU A 218 -19.98 5.27 -11.82
C GLU A 218 -18.57 4.73 -11.73
N ILE A 219 -18.40 3.52 -11.15
CA ILE A 219 -17.06 2.94 -10.96
C ILE A 219 -16.31 2.70 -12.28
N ALA A 220 -17.04 2.47 -13.39
CA ALA A 220 -16.45 2.26 -14.71
C ALA A 220 -15.73 3.51 -15.26
N ASP A 221 -16.09 4.71 -14.78
CA ASP A 221 -15.51 5.98 -15.20
C ASP A 221 -14.27 6.36 -14.38
N HIS A 222 -13.98 5.61 -13.31
CA HIS A 222 -12.83 5.86 -12.47
C HIS A 222 -11.52 5.45 -13.17
N LYS A 223 -10.55 6.36 -13.18
CA LYS A 223 -9.19 6.10 -13.68
C LYS A 223 -8.24 5.87 -12.53
N MET A 224 -7.70 4.67 -12.47
CA MET A 224 -6.68 4.32 -11.48
C MET A 224 -5.36 5.04 -11.73
N HIS A 225 -4.65 5.32 -10.65
CA HIS A 225 -3.27 5.80 -10.74
C HIS A 225 -2.36 4.67 -11.20
N SER A 226 -1.39 5.05 -12.04
CA SER A 226 -0.36 4.12 -12.49
C SER A 226 0.74 3.99 -11.43
N GLU A 227 1.12 2.75 -11.10
CA GLU A 227 2.15 2.41 -10.13
C GLU A 227 3.12 1.40 -10.71
N PHE A 228 4.41 1.54 -10.39
CA PHE A 228 5.43 0.65 -10.92
C PHE A 228 5.49 -0.65 -10.12
N TYR A 229 5.47 -1.79 -10.83
CA TYR A 229 5.53 -3.12 -10.23
C TYR A 229 6.68 -3.96 -10.79
N VAL A 230 7.10 -4.95 -10.00
CA VAL A 230 8.03 -6.01 -10.39
C VAL A 230 7.51 -7.34 -9.85
N LEU A 231 7.37 -8.32 -10.72
CA LEU A 231 7.21 -9.74 -10.40
C LEU A 231 8.52 -10.45 -10.74
N PRO A 232 9.35 -10.84 -9.75
CA PRO A 232 10.60 -11.57 -9.98
C PRO A 232 10.36 -12.98 -10.53
N GLU A 233 11.36 -13.54 -11.24
CA GLU A 233 11.30 -14.90 -11.81
C GLU A 233 11.07 -15.96 -10.75
N GLU A 234 11.77 -15.89 -9.62
CA GLU A 234 11.63 -16.83 -8.51
C GLU A 234 10.20 -16.84 -7.94
N THR A 235 9.56 -15.67 -7.85
CA THR A 235 8.18 -15.59 -7.36
C THR A 235 7.18 -16.08 -8.42
N ALA A 236 7.39 -15.77 -9.69
CA ALA A 236 6.55 -16.28 -10.77
C ALA A 236 6.61 -17.83 -10.82
N GLN A 237 7.81 -18.40 -10.74
CA GLN A 237 8.01 -19.85 -10.69
C GLN A 237 7.35 -20.47 -9.45
N LEU A 238 7.55 -19.89 -8.26
CA LEU A 238 6.90 -20.32 -7.02
C LEU A 238 5.38 -20.40 -7.15
N ILE A 239 4.76 -19.36 -7.71
CA ILE A 239 3.30 -19.31 -7.94
C ILE A 239 2.86 -20.42 -8.89
N ASN A 240 3.56 -20.60 -10.00
CA ASN A 240 3.23 -21.62 -11.00
C ASN A 240 3.33 -23.04 -10.40
N GLU A 241 4.38 -23.32 -9.66
CA GLU A 241 4.58 -24.61 -8.98
C GLU A 241 3.53 -24.85 -7.89
N THR A 242 3.18 -23.80 -7.12
CA THR A 242 2.12 -23.88 -6.10
C THR A 242 0.79 -24.24 -6.72
N LYS A 243 0.40 -23.54 -7.79
CA LYS A 243 -0.84 -23.83 -8.54
C LYS A 243 -0.84 -25.25 -9.13
N ALA A 244 0.28 -25.68 -9.72
CA ALA A 244 0.40 -27.02 -10.29
C ALA A 244 0.22 -28.14 -9.26
N ARG A 245 0.57 -27.88 -7.99
CA ARG A 245 0.39 -28.81 -6.86
C ARG A 245 -0.95 -28.67 -6.14
N GLY A 246 -1.83 -27.75 -6.60
CA GLY A 246 -3.14 -27.50 -5.98
C GLY A 246 -3.08 -26.67 -4.68
N GLY A 247 -1.95 -26.02 -4.39
CA GLY A 247 -1.82 -25.07 -3.29
C GLY A 247 -2.46 -23.74 -3.59
N ARG A 248 -2.78 -22.96 -2.54
CA ARG A 248 -3.39 -21.63 -2.65
C ARG A 248 -2.32 -20.55 -2.78
N ILE A 249 -2.64 -19.53 -3.57
CA ILE A 249 -1.88 -18.28 -3.61
C ILE A 249 -2.57 -17.28 -2.68
N ILE A 250 -1.92 -16.95 -1.57
CA ILE A 250 -2.41 -16.04 -0.55
C ILE A 250 -1.69 -14.71 -0.72
N SER A 251 -2.40 -13.69 -1.19
CA SER A 251 -1.83 -12.34 -1.34
C SER A 251 -1.90 -11.58 -0.03
N VAL A 252 -0.82 -10.87 0.32
CA VAL A 252 -0.79 -9.97 1.47
C VAL A 252 -0.85 -8.52 1.00
N GLY A 253 -2.02 -7.92 1.19
CA GLY A 253 -2.35 -6.56 0.79
C GLY A 253 -2.85 -6.44 -0.65
N THR A 254 -3.59 -5.38 -0.87
CA THR A 254 -4.14 -5.02 -2.18
C THR A 254 -3.05 -4.69 -3.20
N THR A 255 -1.87 -4.27 -2.75
CA THR A 255 -0.71 -3.97 -3.61
C THR A 255 -0.11 -5.24 -4.22
N ALA A 256 0.12 -6.29 -3.43
CA ALA A 256 0.55 -7.59 -3.94
C ALA A 256 -0.52 -8.17 -4.88
N THR A 257 -1.81 -8.07 -4.53
CA THR A 257 -2.92 -8.48 -5.38
C THR A 257 -2.88 -7.78 -6.74
N ARG A 258 -2.74 -6.45 -6.76
CA ARG A 258 -2.69 -5.70 -8.03
C ARG A 258 -1.50 -6.10 -8.88
N THR A 259 -0.34 -6.36 -8.30
CA THR A 259 0.83 -6.88 -9.03
C THR A 259 0.53 -8.24 -9.65
N LEU A 260 0.02 -9.18 -8.87
CA LEU A 260 -0.25 -10.54 -9.31
C LEU A 260 -1.34 -10.59 -10.40
N GLU A 261 -2.42 -9.86 -10.21
CA GLU A 261 -3.52 -9.81 -11.18
C GLU A 261 -3.11 -9.07 -12.47
N THR A 262 -2.21 -8.07 -12.39
CA THR A 262 -1.62 -7.44 -13.59
C THR A 262 -0.77 -8.45 -14.37
N ALA A 263 0.12 -9.18 -13.70
CA ALA A 263 0.93 -10.21 -14.33
C ALA A 263 0.07 -11.35 -14.91
N GLY A 264 -1.06 -11.64 -14.25
CA GLY A 264 -2.02 -12.66 -14.65
C GLY A 264 -2.96 -12.30 -15.81
N LEU A 265 -2.93 -11.05 -16.29
CA LEU A 265 -3.75 -10.64 -17.45
C LEU A 265 -3.43 -11.45 -18.72
N GLY A 266 -2.19 -11.88 -18.88
CA GLY A 266 -1.74 -12.75 -19.97
C GLY A 266 -2.07 -14.24 -19.77
N GLY A 267 -2.70 -14.61 -18.66
CA GLY A 267 -2.99 -15.99 -18.27
C GLY A 267 -1.86 -16.69 -17.52
N MET A 268 -2.11 -17.95 -17.17
CA MET A 268 -1.12 -18.82 -16.50
C MET A 268 -0.39 -19.69 -17.54
N PRO A 269 0.87 -20.08 -17.34
CA PRO A 269 1.74 -19.79 -16.20
C PRO A 269 2.25 -18.33 -16.21
N LEU A 270 2.48 -17.77 -15.00
CA LEU A 270 3.07 -16.45 -14.87
C LEU A 270 4.53 -16.42 -15.34
N LYS A 271 4.94 -15.27 -15.86
CA LYS A 271 6.35 -14.97 -16.19
C LYS A 271 6.82 -13.77 -15.41
N ALA A 272 8.13 -13.70 -15.16
CA ALA A 272 8.74 -12.49 -14.64
C ALA A 272 8.33 -11.29 -15.49
N SER A 273 7.96 -10.22 -14.81
CA SER A 273 7.53 -8.99 -15.48
C SER A 273 7.73 -7.77 -14.62
N SER A 274 7.89 -6.63 -15.27
CA SER A 274 7.91 -5.34 -14.60
C SER A 274 7.28 -4.28 -15.52
N GLY A 275 6.74 -3.24 -14.92
CA GLY A 275 6.12 -2.17 -15.69
C GLY A 275 5.19 -1.33 -14.84
N TRP A 276 4.34 -0.57 -15.51
CA TRP A 276 3.36 0.27 -14.87
C TRP A 276 2.00 -0.41 -14.89
N THR A 277 1.28 -0.39 -13.76
CA THR A 277 -0.07 -0.92 -13.66
C THR A 277 -1.04 0.14 -13.17
N ASP A 278 -2.13 0.26 -13.88
CA ASP A 278 -3.33 1.02 -13.53
C ASP A 278 -4.54 0.09 -13.35
N ILE A 279 -4.27 -1.18 -13.07
CA ILE A 279 -5.32 -2.19 -12.92
C ILE A 279 -6.35 -1.76 -11.87
N PHE A 280 -7.61 -1.73 -12.28
CA PHE A 280 -8.75 -1.48 -11.41
C PHE A 280 -9.59 -2.74 -11.25
N ILE A 281 -9.56 -3.30 -10.04
CA ILE A 281 -10.26 -4.53 -9.69
C ILE A 281 -11.52 -4.18 -8.91
N TYR A 282 -12.68 -4.63 -9.39
CA TYR A 282 -13.98 -4.39 -8.80
C TYR A 282 -14.94 -5.54 -9.14
N PRO A 283 -16.10 -5.69 -8.50
CA PRO A 283 -17.04 -6.79 -8.78
C PRO A 283 -17.40 -6.89 -10.25
N GLY A 284 -17.29 -8.10 -10.78
CA GLY A 284 -17.42 -8.40 -12.21
C GLY A 284 -16.10 -8.53 -12.96
N LYS A 285 -14.97 -8.10 -12.37
CA LYS A 285 -13.63 -8.43 -12.87
C LYS A 285 -13.20 -9.79 -12.36
N LYS A 286 -12.65 -10.59 -13.28
CA LYS A 286 -12.14 -11.92 -12.94
C LYS A 286 -10.85 -11.79 -12.12
N ILE A 287 -10.77 -12.54 -11.04
CA ILE A 287 -9.55 -12.79 -10.28
C ILE A 287 -8.90 -14.04 -10.87
N ASN A 288 -7.66 -13.93 -11.34
CA ASN A 288 -6.99 -15.00 -12.11
C ASN A 288 -5.90 -15.73 -11.33
N VAL A 289 -5.25 -15.06 -10.39
CA VAL A 289 -4.03 -15.55 -9.74
C VAL A 289 -4.27 -15.90 -8.28
N ILE A 290 -4.82 -14.97 -7.49
CA ILE A 290 -4.94 -15.17 -6.04
C ILE A 290 -6.15 -16.05 -5.69
N ASP A 291 -5.99 -16.85 -4.64
CA ASP A 291 -7.06 -17.69 -4.07
C ASP A 291 -7.57 -17.13 -2.75
N ALA A 292 -6.72 -16.41 -2.00
CA ALA A 292 -7.03 -15.81 -0.71
C ALA A 292 -6.30 -14.48 -0.55
N LEU A 293 -6.79 -13.63 0.36
CA LEU A 293 -6.29 -12.29 0.58
C LEU A 293 -6.22 -11.96 2.08
N ILE A 294 -5.06 -11.52 2.55
CA ILE A 294 -4.90 -10.86 3.84
C ILE A 294 -4.85 -9.35 3.58
N THR A 295 -5.71 -8.58 4.24
CA THR A 295 -5.79 -7.13 4.02
C THR A 295 -6.23 -6.39 5.29
N ASN A 296 -6.05 -5.06 5.32
CA ASN A 296 -6.67 -4.20 6.34
C ASN A 296 -8.14 -3.90 5.97
N PHE A 297 -8.88 -3.30 6.89
CA PHE A 297 -10.16 -2.70 6.58
C PHE A 297 -9.97 -1.36 5.86
N HIS A 298 -10.77 -1.11 4.83
CA HIS A 298 -10.63 0.01 3.90
C HIS A 298 -11.75 1.04 4.07
N LEU A 299 -11.50 2.27 3.56
CA LEU A 299 -12.48 3.36 3.54
C LEU A 299 -13.76 2.97 2.78
N PRO A 300 -14.92 3.48 3.23
CA PRO A 300 -16.13 3.47 2.40
C PRO A 300 -15.84 4.07 1.02
N GLU A 301 -16.50 3.54 -0.01
CA GLU A 301 -16.45 4.04 -1.37
C GLU A 301 -15.05 4.09 -2.03
N SER A 302 -14.04 3.42 -1.41
CA SER A 302 -12.68 3.38 -1.94
C SER A 302 -12.49 2.28 -2.99
N THR A 303 -11.49 2.44 -3.86
CA THR A 303 -11.09 1.40 -4.82
C THR A 303 -10.67 0.11 -4.13
N LEU A 304 -10.24 0.18 -2.87
CA LEU A 304 -9.75 -0.97 -2.11
C LEU A 304 -10.89 -1.85 -1.59
N ILE A 305 -12.01 -1.27 -1.09
CA ILE A 305 -13.19 -2.07 -0.74
C ILE A 305 -13.81 -2.71 -1.99
N MET A 306 -13.71 -2.04 -3.15
CA MET A 306 -14.16 -2.60 -4.44
C MET A 306 -13.32 -3.82 -4.84
N LEU A 307 -11.99 -3.78 -4.65
CA LEU A 307 -11.10 -4.92 -4.90
C LEU A 307 -11.45 -6.11 -4.00
N VAL A 308 -11.62 -5.86 -2.70
CA VAL A 308 -12.01 -6.89 -1.73
C VAL A 308 -13.36 -7.50 -2.11
N SER A 309 -14.30 -6.66 -2.55
CA SER A 309 -15.64 -7.08 -3.01
C SER A 309 -15.59 -7.88 -4.32
N ALA A 310 -14.57 -7.68 -5.16
CA ALA A 310 -14.38 -8.51 -6.35
C ALA A 310 -13.99 -9.96 -5.99
N LEU A 311 -13.27 -10.15 -4.88
CA LEU A 311 -12.85 -11.48 -4.42
C LEU A 311 -13.96 -12.22 -3.66
N ALA A 312 -14.66 -11.52 -2.75
CA ALA A 312 -15.57 -12.16 -1.78
C ALA A 312 -17.06 -11.87 -2.03
N GLY A 313 -17.37 -11.09 -3.05
CA GLY A 313 -18.75 -10.60 -3.28
C GLY A 313 -19.07 -9.36 -2.44
N LYS A 314 -19.78 -8.41 -3.07
CA LYS A 314 -20.09 -7.11 -2.44
C LYS A 314 -20.90 -7.28 -1.14
N GLU A 315 -21.91 -8.13 -1.13
CA GLU A 315 -22.79 -8.34 0.03
C GLU A 315 -22.03 -8.93 1.21
N ASN A 316 -21.21 -9.96 0.99
CA ASN A 316 -20.38 -10.58 2.03
C ASN A 316 -19.41 -9.56 2.64
N VAL A 317 -18.79 -8.73 1.80
CA VAL A 317 -17.83 -7.70 2.25
C VAL A 317 -18.55 -6.62 3.06
N LEU A 318 -19.67 -6.07 2.58
CA LEU A 318 -20.40 -5.04 3.32
C LEU A 318 -20.94 -5.58 4.65
N ASN A 319 -21.43 -6.82 4.69
CA ASN A 319 -21.83 -7.47 5.93
C ASN A 319 -20.66 -7.61 6.90
N ALA A 320 -19.49 -8.04 6.42
CA ALA A 320 -18.28 -8.16 7.23
C ALA A 320 -17.79 -6.79 7.77
N TYR A 321 -17.88 -5.74 6.96
CA TYR A 321 -17.50 -4.38 7.38
C TYR A 321 -18.47 -3.80 8.42
N ASN A 322 -19.77 -4.00 8.26
CA ASN A 322 -20.78 -3.63 9.27
C ASN A 322 -20.55 -4.42 10.58
N GLU A 323 -20.22 -5.70 10.48
CA GLU A 323 -19.84 -6.53 11.63
C GLU A 323 -18.57 -5.97 12.31
N ALA A 324 -17.56 -5.58 11.53
CA ALA A 324 -16.32 -5.00 12.05
C ALA A 324 -16.58 -3.68 12.82
N VAL A 325 -17.47 -2.83 12.31
CA VAL A 325 -17.89 -1.59 13.00
C VAL A 325 -18.60 -1.94 14.31
N ARG A 326 -19.57 -2.87 14.29
CA ARG A 326 -20.31 -3.30 15.49
C ARG A 326 -19.39 -3.87 16.57
N GLU A 327 -18.42 -4.67 16.16
CA GLU A 327 -17.45 -5.34 17.01
C GLU A 327 -16.24 -4.43 17.35
N LYS A 328 -16.27 -3.16 16.91
CA LYS A 328 -15.23 -2.15 17.18
C LYS A 328 -13.83 -2.62 16.75
N TYR A 329 -13.71 -3.15 15.54
CA TYR A 329 -12.43 -3.33 14.91
C TYR A 329 -11.79 -1.99 14.62
N ARG A 330 -10.46 -1.97 14.56
CA ARG A 330 -9.67 -0.80 14.19
C ARG A 330 -9.50 -0.79 12.67
N PHE A 331 -9.65 0.38 12.06
CA PHE A 331 -9.63 0.54 10.61
C PHE A 331 -8.35 1.17 10.09
N PHE A 332 -8.03 0.94 8.81
CA PHE A 332 -6.95 1.47 8.00
C PHE A 332 -5.54 0.99 8.39
N SER A 333 -4.51 1.82 8.06
CA SER A 333 -3.09 1.44 8.04
C SER A 333 -2.57 0.78 9.32
N PHE A 334 -3.00 1.27 10.48
CA PHE A 334 -2.62 0.73 11.79
C PHE A 334 -3.76 -0.05 12.47
N GLY A 335 -4.79 -0.33 11.69
CA GLY A 335 -5.96 -1.06 12.18
C GLY A 335 -5.74 -2.56 12.26
N ASP A 336 -6.85 -3.27 12.32
CA ASP A 336 -6.91 -4.72 12.35
C ASP A 336 -6.90 -5.30 10.93
N ALA A 337 -6.85 -6.62 10.82
CA ALA A 337 -6.75 -7.33 9.56
C ALA A 337 -8.01 -8.15 9.25
N MET A 338 -8.17 -8.45 7.97
CA MET A 338 -9.13 -9.41 7.42
C MET A 338 -8.38 -10.47 6.64
N PHE A 339 -8.76 -11.74 6.80
CA PHE A 339 -8.35 -12.85 5.96
C PHE A 339 -9.56 -13.39 5.21
N ILE A 340 -9.50 -13.33 3.89
CA ILE A 340 -10.55 -13.79 2.98
C ILE A 340 -10.07 -15.09 2.34
N GLU A 341 -10.78 -16.19 2.59
CA GLU A 341 -10.41 -17.53 2.10
C GLU A 341 -11.54 -18.27 1.36
#